data_fca2e4cebfeab6c47d657294baf46bce
#
_entry.id   fca2e4cebfeab6c47d657294baf46bce
#
_cell.length_a   1.000
_cell.length_b   1.000
_cell.length_c   1.000
_cell.angle_alpha   90.00
_cell.angle_beta   90.00
_cell.angle_gamma   90.00
#
_symmetry.space_group_name_H-M   'P 1'
#
loop_
_entity.id
_entity.type
_entity.pdbx_description
1 polymer ?
#
loop_
_entity_poly.entity_id
_entity_poly.type
_entity_poly.pdbx_seq_one_letter_code
_entity_poly.pdbx_strand_id
1 'polypeptide(L)'
;MADVNHRINVAQAAFSGLHHFWRDHRLPISMKMRLYKAAVCSSLTHACEAWDLTDSILRTINGFNSRCLSIILKSDIHDMAANPPFDLVLSVRKRRLRFLGHVLRMEHDILVLRTLLVLTKGGTDYPEGSLFMDVEHLTYEEVVCLAQDKRSWKALVGSL
;
A
#
# COMPACT_ATOMS: atom_id res chain seq x y z
N MET A 1 -13.50 1.42 -6.41
CA MET A 1 -13.03 2.67 -7.10
C MET A 1 -13.40 3.96 -6.35
N ALA A 2 -14.63 4.16 -5.91
CA ALA A 2 -15.04 5.42 -5.26
C ALA A 2 -14.20 5.77 -4.00
N ASP A 3 -13.90 4.80 -3.13
CA ASP A 3 -13.12 5.05 -1.91
C ASP A 3 -11.66 5.43 -2.21
N VAL A 4 -11.00 4.74 -3.14
CA VAL A 4 -9.61 5.06 -3.54
C VAL A 4 -9.51 6.48 -4.09
N ASN A 5 -10.43 6.87 -4.98
CA ASN A 5 -10.47 8.22 -5.53
C ASN A 5 -10.73 9.27 -4.45
N HIS A 6 -11.63 8.98 -3.50
CA HIS A 6 -11.85 9.84 -2.35
C HIS A 6 -10.56 10.02 -1.52
N ARG A 7 -9.84 8.94 -1.23
CA ARG A 7 -8.58 8.99 -0.49
C ARG A 7 -7.49 9.75 -1.22
N ILE A 8 -7.40 9.59 -2.55
CA ILE A 8 -6.49 10.38 -3.38
C ILE A 8 -6.81 11.87 -3.29
N ASN A 9 -8.09 12.25 -3.34
CA ASN A 9 -8.51 13.64 -3.20
C ASN A 9 -8.16 14.22 -1.82
N VAL A 10 -8.36 13.46 -0.75
CA VAL A 10 -7.96 13.85 0.61
C VAL A 10 -6.44 14.04 0.70
N ALA A 11 -5.67 13.09 0.16
CA ALA A 11 -4.21 13.18 0.13
C ALA A 11 -3.72 14.36 -0.73
N GLN A 12 -4.40 14.64 -1.85
CA GLN A 12 -4.10 15.80 -2.71
C GLN A 12 -4.36 17.12 -1.96
N ALA A 13 -5.45 17.21 -1.20
CA ALA A 13 -5.74 18.37 -0.38
C ALA A 13 -4.67 18.57 0.71
N ALA A 14 -4.27 17.49 1.39
CA ALA A 14 -3.19 17.52 2.36
C ALA A 14 -1.86 17.95 1.72
N PHE A 15 -1.53 17.44 0.53
CA PHE A 15 -0.33 17.83 -0.22
C PHE A 15 -0.35 19.31 -0.60
N SER A 16 -1.48 19.80 -1.10
CA SER A 16 -1.66 21.21 -1.52
C SER A 16 -1.61 22.15 -0.32
N GLY A 17 -2.16 21.77 0.84
CA GLY A 17 -2.08 22.55 2.07
C GLY A 17 -0.64 22.78 2.57
N LEU A 18 0.27 21.89 2.18
CA LEU A 18 1.69 21.94 2.55
C LEU A 18 2.59 22.58 1.47
N HIS A 19 2.01 23.27 0.47
CA HIS A 19 2.75 23.78 -0.69
C HIS A 19 3.94 24.69 -0.33
N HIS A 20 3.82 25.47 0.73
CA HIS A 20 4.91 26.36 1.20
C HIS A 20 6.12 25.57 1.72
N PHE A 21 5.91 24.43 2.36
CA PHE A 21 6.99 23.53 2.80
C PHE A 21 7.73 22.91 1.60
N TRP A 22 6.99 22.49 0.56
CA TRP A 22 7.62 21.90 -0.63
C TRP A 22 8.54 22.90 -1.33
N ARG A 23 8.20 24.19 -1.32
CA ARG A 23 8.94 25.26 -1.97
C ARG A 23 10.10 25.81 -1.12
N ASP A 24 10.07 25.66 0.19
CA ASP A 24 11.12 26.22 1.07
C ASP A 24 12.47 25.49 0.83
N HIS A 25 13.45 26.25 0.38
CA HIS A 25 14.80 25.77 0.10
C HIS A 25 15.63 25.50 1.35
N ARG A 26 15.25 26.08 2.49
CA ARG A 26 15.95 25.91 3.78
C ARG A 26 15.64 24.55 4.41
N LEU A 27 14.54 23.91 4.00
CA LEU A 27 14.16 22.61 4.52
C LEU A 27 14.89 21.50 3.74
N PRO A 28 15.61 20.61 4.44
CA PRO A 28 16.27 19.48 3.82
C PRO A 28 15.25 18.50 3.24
N ILE A 29 15.64 17.83 2.15
CA ILE A 29 14.78 16.86 1.45
C ILE A 29 14.31 15.74 2.40
N SER A 30 15.17 15.28 3.31
CA SER A 30 14.81 14.26 4.30
C SER A 30 13.62 14.69 5.18
N MET A 31 13.55 15.96 5.57
CA MET A 31 12.43 16.50 6.34
C MET A 31 11.16 16.57 5.49
N LYS A 32 11.26 17.04 4.24
CA LYS A 32 10.12 17.04 3.30
C LYS A 32 9.57 15.64 3.08
N MET A 33 10.44 14.64 2.89
CA MET A 33 10.05 13.25 2.73
C MET A 33 9.38 12.67 3.99
N ARG A 34 9.85 13.04 5.17
CA ARG A 34 9.18 12.65 6.43
C ARG A 34 7.79 13.26 6.54
N LEU A 35 7.64 14.54 6.20
CA LEU A 35 6.35 15.23 6.19
C LEU A 35 5.40 14.64 5.15
N TYR A 36 5.90 14.34 3.95
CA TYR A 36 5.14 13.65 2.89
C TYR A 36 4.58 12.31 3.37
N LYS A 37 5.43 11.47 3.96
CA LYS A 37 5.01 10.16 4.49
C LYS A 37 4.00 10.31 5.64
N ALA A 38 4.24 11.24 6.56
CA ALA A 38 3.41 11.39 7.76
C ALA A 38 2.03 12.02 7.48
N ALA A 39 1.94 12.98 6.58
CA ALA A 39 0.70 13.70 6.32
C ALA A 39 -0.04 13.19 5.07
N VAL A 40 0.66 13.07 3.95
CA VAL A 40 0.03 12.77 2.65
C VAL A 40 -0.18 11.28 2.47
N CYS A 41 0.90 10.49 2.64
CA CYS A 41 0.79 9.03 2.44
C CYS A 41 -0.11 8.39 3.50
N SER A 42 -0.08 8.85 4.76
CA SER A 42 -0.97 8.33 5.81
C SER A 42 -2.45 8.58 5.51
N SER A 43 -2.78 9.76 4.97
CA SER A 43 -4.15 10.09 4.56
C SER A 43 -4.63 9.21 3.40
N LEU A 44 -3.74 8.97 2.43
CA LEU A 44 -4.06 8.10 1.30
C LEU A 44 -4.23 6.65 1.74
N THR A 45 -3.29 6.12 2.50
CA THR A 45 -3.27 4.69 2.88
C THR A 45 -4.23 4.34 4.01
N HIS A 46 -5.07 5.26 4.46
CA HIS A 46 -6.06 4.95 5.47
C HIS A 46 -7.08 3.93 4.93
N ALA A 47 -7.24 2.82 5.65
CA ALA A 47 -8.11 1.69 5.28
C ALA A 47 -7.76 1.02 3.93
N CYS A 48 -6.50 1.16 3.45
CA CYS A 48 -6.07 0.55 2.19
C CYS A 48 -6.08 -0.99 2.21
N GLU A 49 -6.22 -1.57 3.38
CA GLU A 49 -6.36 -3.01 3.58
C GLU A 49 -7.64 -3.57 2.94
N ALA A 50 -8.68 -2.75 2.84
CA ALA A 50 -9.96 -3.12 2.25
C ALA A 50 -10.03 -2.83 0.72
N TRP A 51 -8.97 -2.32 0.12
CA TRP A 51 -8.99 -1.98 -1.30
C TRP A 51 -8.83 -3.21 -2.18
N ASP A 52 -9.56 -3.21 -3.28
CA ASP A 52 -9.38 -4.13 -4.38
C ASP A 52 -8.33 -3.56 -5.33
N LEU A 53 -7.07 -4.03 -5.22
CA LEU A 53 -5.93 -3.46 -5.94
C LEU A 53 -5.85 -3.95 -7.38
N THR A 54 -6.71 -3.40 -8.23
CA THR A 54 -6.59 -3.61 -9.68
C THR A 54 -5.43 -2.82 -10.27
N ASP A 55 -4.97 -3.22 -11.46
CA ASP A 55 -3.91 -2.51 -12.20
C ASP A 55 -4.23 -1.02 -12.43
N SER A 56 -5.49 -0.71 -12.64
CA SER A 56 -5.96 0.67 -12.80
C SER A 56 -5.73 1.49 -11.52
N ILE A 57 -6.03 0.92 -10.36
CA ILE A 57 -5.82 1.54 -9.06
C ILE A 57 -4.33 1.70 -8.76
N LEU A 58 -3.52 0.67 -9.03
CA LEU A 58 -2.07 0.73 -8.85
C LEU A 58 -1.43 1.83 -9.69
N ARG A 59 -1.83 1.95 -10.97
CA ARG A 59 -1.38 3.04 -11.86
C ARG A 59 -1.78 4.41 -11.33
N THR A 60 -2.99 4.55 -10.79
CA THR A 60 -3.48 5.82 -10.25
C THR A 60 -2.70 6.23 -9.00
N ILE A 61 -2.44 5.30 -8.07
CA ILE A 61 -1.62 5.53 -6.87
C ILE A 61 -0.18 5.91 -7.26
N ASN A 62 0.41 5.18 -8.23
CA ASN A 62 1.76 5.45 -8.68
C ASN A 62 1.87 6.82 -9.36
N GLY A 63 0.92 7.17 -10.22
CA GLY A 63 0.86 8.49 -10.85
C GLY A 63 0.72 9.63 -9.84
N PHE A 64 -0.07 9.45 -8.78
CA PHE A 64 -0.15 10.41 -7.68
C PHE A 64 1.21 10.55 -6.96
N ASN A 65 1.84 9.42 -6.60
CA ASN A 65 3.15 9.41 -5.93
C ASN A 65 4.22 10.13 -6.76
N SER A 66 4.33 9.80 -8.04
CA SER A 66 5.31 10.39 -8.96
C SER A 66 5.16 11.91 -9.08
N ARG A 67 3.92 12.41 -9.20
CA ARG A 67 3.64 13.86 -9.23
C ARG A 67 4.06 14.56 -7.92
N CYS A 68 3.75 13.98 -6.78
CA CYS A 68 4.14 14.54 -5.49
C CYS A 68 5.66 14.57 -5.33
N LEU A 69 6.33 13.49 -5.66
CA LEU A 69 7.78 13.36 -5.55
C LEU A 69 8.52 14.30 -6.52
N SER A 70 8.04 14.47 -7.74
CA SER A 70 8.64 15.39 -8.70
C SER A 70 8.64 16.84 -8.19
N ILE A 71 7.56 17.25 -7.51
CA ILE A 71 7.46 18.59 -6.89
C ILE A 71 8.41 18.71 -5.69
N ILE A 72 8.47 17.71 -4.81
CA ILE A 72 9.31 17.73 -3.61
C ILE A 72 10.80 17.75 -3.98
N LEU A 73 11.20 16.92 -4.94
CA LEU A 73 12.59 16.70 -5.32
C LEU A 73 13.04 17.61 -6.46
N LYS A 74 12.10 18.30 -7.11
CA LYS A 74 12.35 19.13 -8.31
C LYS A 74 12.98 18.32 -9.45
N SER A 75 12.55 17.10 -9.62
CA SER A 75 13.01 16.16 -10.63
C SER A 75 11.93 15.91 -11.67
N ASP A 76 12.32 15.33 -12.81
CA ASP A 76 11.36 14.95 -13.84
C ASP A 76 10.36 13.91 -13.33
N ILE A 77 9.11 14.02 -13.76
CA ILE A 77 8.03 13.10 -13.35
C ILE A 77 8.25 11.69 -13.89
N HIS A 78 8.88 11.56 -15.07
CA HIS A 78 9.17 10.26 -15.67
C HIS A 78 10.24 9.51 -14.88
N ASP A 79 11.28 10.23 -14.39
CA ASP A 79 12.29 9.64 -13.51
C ASP A 79 11.68 9.16 -12.20
N MET A 80 10.73 9.93 -11.64
CA MET A 80 10.02 9.55 -10.43
C MET A 80 9.04 8.40 -10.63
N ALA A 81 8.52 8.21 -11.84
CA ALA A 81 7.67 7.08 -12.17
C ALA A 81 8.48 5.79 -12.39
N ALA A 82 9.67 5.92 -12.98
CA ALA A 82 10.54 4.77 -13.27
C ALA A 82 11.30 4.27 -12.03
N ASN A 83 11.78 5.19 -11.20
CA ASN A 83 12.60 4.85 -10.03
C ASN A 83 12.31 5.78 -8.83
N PRO A 84 11.17 5.63 -8.16
CA PRO A 84 10.80 6.49 -7.05
C PRO A 84 11.69 6.23 -5.83
N PRO A 85 12.18 7.27 -5.15
CA PRO A 85 12.93 7.12 -3.89
C PRO A 85 12.05 6.61 -2.73
N PHE A 86 10.75 6.58 -2.94
CA PHE A 86 9.76 6.00 -2.06
C PHE A 86 8.61 5.41 -2.88
N ASP A 87 8.46 4.10 -2.80
CA ASP A 87 7.38 3.37 -3.45
C ASP A 87 6.14 3.32 -2.55
N LEU A 88 5.11 4.06 -2.96
CA LEU A 88 3.84 4.13 -2.24
C LEU A 88 3.01 2.86 -2.47
N VAL A 89 3.07 2.26 -3.67
CA VAL A 89 2.38 1.00 -3.98
C VAL A 89 2.93 -0.12 -3.11
N LEU A 90 4.26 -0.23 -3.02
CA LEU A 90 4.92 -1.19 -2.14
C LEU A 90 4.50 -0.98 -0.66
N SER A 91 4.37 0.27 -0.23
CA SER A 91 3.90 0.58 1.12
C SER A 91 2.47 0.10 1.37
N VAL A 92 1.57 0.24 0.39
CA VAL A 92 0.20 -0.28 0.44
C VAL A 92 0.22 -1.81 0.51
N ARG A 93 0.96 -2.49 -0.37
CA ARG A 93 1.09 -3.96 -0.38
C ARG A 93 1.60 -4.49 0.97
N LYS A 94 2.69 -3.91 1.50
CA LYS A 94 3.22 -4.29 2.82
C LYS A 94 2.21 -4.10 3.95
N ARG A 95 1.38 -3.08 3.88
CA ARG A 95 0.33 -2.84 4.88
C ARG A 95 -0.79 -3.87 4.78
N ARG A 96 -1.24 -4.19 3.57
CA ARG A 96 -2.23 -5.24 3.30
C ARG A 96 -1.76 -6.60 3.80
N LEU A 97 -0.52 -6.99 3.51
CA LEU A 97 0.04 -8.26 3.98
C LEU A 97 0.18 -8.33 5.50
N ARG A 98 0.53 -7.21 6.16
CA ARG A 98 0.52 -7.17 7.64
C ARG A 98 -0.87 -7.43 8.19
N PHE A 99 -1.88 -6.85 7.57
CA PHE A 99 -3.29 -7.07 7.93
C PHE A 99 -3.70 -8.51 7.65
N LEU A 100 -3.40 -9.06 6.47
CA LEU A 100 -3.66 -10.47 6.14
C LEU A 100 -3.06 -11.42 7.17
N GLY A 101 -1.78 -11.27 7.48
CA GLY A 101 -1.13 -12.09 8.49
C GLY A 101 -1.72 -11.92 9.90
N HIS A 102 -2.27 -10.75 10.23
CA HIS A 102 -3.00 -10.55 11.47
C HIS A 102 -4.31 -11.35 11.47
N VAL A 103 -5.11 -11.24 10.42
CA VAL A 103 -6.38 -11.94 10.28
C VAL A 103 -6.21 -13.47 10.29
N LEU A 104 -5.19 -13.99 9.59
CA LEU A 104 -4.91 -15.43 9.53
C LEU A 104 -4.47 -16.02 10.88
N ARG A 105 -4.04 -15.21 11.84
CA ARG A 105 -3.72 -15.62 13.21
C ARG A 105 -4.88 -15.45 14.19
N MET A 106 -6.01 -14.89 13.76
CA MET A 106 -7.20 -14.80 14.60
C MET A 106 -7.86 -16.17 14.78
N GLU A 107 -8.68 -16.31 15.81
CA GLU A 107 -9.47 -17.54 16.04
C GLU A 107 -10.38 -17.83 14.84
N HIS A 108 -10.53 -19.12 14.51
CA HIS A 108 -11.21 -19.60 13.29
C HIS A 108 -12.70 -19.21 13.18
N ASP A 109 -13.30 -18.69 14.23
CA ASP A 109 -14.74 -18.37 14.27
C ASP A 109 -15.06 -16.93 13.89
N ILE A 110 -14.04 -16.12 13.53
CA ILE A 110 -14.25 -14.72 13.16
C ILE A 110 -14.78 -14.61 11.73
N LEU A 111 -15.86 -13.87 11.55
CA LEU A 111 -16.55 -13.65 10.27
C LEU A 111 -15.59 -13.21 9.16
N VAL A 112 -14.60 -12.39 9.49
CA VAL A 112 -13.58 -11.88 8.54
C VAL A 112 -12.76 -13.03 7.95
N LEU A 113 -12.32 -13.99 8.79
CA LEU A 113 -11.56 -15.15 8.33
C LEU A 113 -12.44 -16.06 7.46
N ARG A 114 -13.70 -16.30 7.85
CA ARG A 114 -14.67 -17.06 7.06
C ARG A 114 -14.92 -16.42 5.69
N THR A 115 -15.06 -15.11 5.62
CA THR A 115 -15.24 -14.38 4.36
C THR A 115 -14.02 -14.52 3.46
N LEU A 116 -12.81 -14.37 3.99
CA LEU A 116 -11.56 -14.57 3.26
C LEU A 116 -11.45 -16.02 2.74
N LEU A 117 -11.80 -17.02 3.56
CA LEU A 117 -11.78 -18.43 3.18
C LEU A 117 -12.78 -18.77 2.08
N VAL A 118 -13.95 -18.15 2.07
CA VAL A 118 -14.96 -18.35 1.00
C VAL A 118 -14.44 -17.81 -0.35
N LEU A 119 -13.72 -16.70 -0.32
CA LEU A 119 -13.14 -16.08 -1.53
C LEU A 119 -11.95 -16.87 -2.09
N THR A 120 -11.32 -17.75 -1.30
CA THR A 120 -10.12 -18.52 -1.69
C THR A 120 -10.37 -20.00 -1.94
N LYS A 121 -11.62 -20.49 -1.82
CA LYS A 121 -11.97 -21.89 -2.10
C LYS A 121 -11.82 -22.19 -3.60
N GLY A 122 -10.67 -22.67 -4.00
CA GLY A 122 -10.49 -23.13 -5.37
C GLY A 122 -9.07 -23.20 -5.90
N GLY A 123 -8.03 -23.07 -5.09
CA GLY A 123 -6.64 -23.23 -5.54
C GLY A 123 -5.82 -21.96 -5.48
N THR A 124 -4.82 -21.84 -6.38
CA THR A 124 -3.94 -20.65 -6.51
C THR A 124 -4.57 -19.49 -7.27
N ASP A 125 -5.80 -19.63 -7.71
CA ASP A 125 -6.50 -18.62 -8.52
C ASP A 125 -7.19 -17.63 -7.59
N TYR A 126 -6.40 -16.70 -7.07
CA TYR A 126 -6.92 -15.66 -6.20
C TYR A 126 -7.66 -14.59 -7.02
N PRO A 127 -8.84 -14.09 -6.57
CA PRO A 127 -9.52 -13.01 -7.25
C PRO A 127 -8.62 -11.79 -7.43
N GLU A 128 -8.67 -11.19 -8.62
CA GLU A 128 -7.92 -9.97 -8.92
C GLU A 128 -8.19 -8.90 -7.84
N GLY A 129 -7.12 -8.27 -7.36
CA GLY A 129 -7.20 -7.25 -6.32
C GLY A 129 -7.31 -7.77 -4.89
N SER A 130 -7.51 -9.07 -4.68
CA SER A 130 -7.61 -9.66 -3.34
C SER A 130 -6.33 -9.44 -2.50
N LEU A 131 -6.43 -9.65 -1.18
CA LEU A 131 -5.27 -9.58 -0.28
C LEU A 131 -4.19 -10.62 -0.61
N PHE A 132 -4.56 -11.73 -1.23
CA PHE A 132 -3.66 -12.83 -1.57
C PHE A 132 -2.85 -12.57 -2.85
N MET A 133 -3.26 -11.64 -3.72
CA MET A 133 -2.50 -11.26 -4.92
C MET A 133 -1.08 -10.78 -4.61
N ASP A 134 -0.87 -10.23 -3.43
CA ASP A 134 0.46 -9.80 -3.00
C ASP A 134 1.40 -10.98 -2.65
N VAL A 135 0.88 -12.22 -2.61
CA VAL A 135 1.58 -13.49 -2.35
C VAL A 135 1.14 -14.60 -3.33
N GLU A 136 0.78 -14.24 -4.55
CA GLU A 136 0.23 -15.14 -5.59
C GLU A 136 1.12 -16.35 -5.94
N HIS A 137 2.42 -16.27 -5.65
CA HIS A 137 3.38 -17.36 -5.82
C HIS A 137 3.30 -18.45 -4.75
N LEU A 138 2.49 -18.25 -3.71
CA LEU A 138 2.28 -19.20 -2.61
C LEU A 138 0.87 -19.78 -2.67
N THR A 139 0.73 -21.05 -2.32
CA THR A 139 -0.58 -21.66 -2.11
C THR A 139 -1.24 -21.12 -0.84
N TYR A 140 -2.55 -21.23 -0.74
CA TYR A 140 -3.28 -20.83 0.46
C TYR A 140 -2.73 -21.50 1.74
N GLU A 141 -2.40 -22.80 1.68
CA GLU A 141 -1.86 -23.56 2.80
C GLU A 141 -0.49 -23.06 3.24
N GLU A 142 0.37 -22.73 2.28
CA GLU A 142 1.69 -22.12 2.56
C GLU A 142 1.53 -20.73 3.19
N VAL A 143 0.61 -19.90 2.68
CA VAL A 143 0.33 -18.58 3.25
C VAL A 143 -0.16 -18.70 4.69
N VAL A 144 -1.10 -19.62 4.97
CA VAL A 144 -1.60 -19.85 6.33
C VAL A 144 -0.49 -20.35 7.24
N CYS A 145 0.30 -21.34 6.79
CA CYS A 145 1.43 -21.88 7.55
C CYS A 145 2.45 -20.80 7.91
N LEU A 146 2.88 -20.00 6.91
CA LEU A 146 3.81 -18.89 7.12
C LEU A 146 3.24 -17.81 8.05
N ALA A 147 1.92 -17.55 7.96
CA ALA A 147 1.28 -16.54 8.78
C ALA A 147 1.25 -16.91 10.27
N GLN A 148 1.25 -18.20 10.63
CA GLN A 148 1.28 -18.67 12.04
C GLN A 148 2.58 -18.27 12.73
N ASP A 149 3.72 -18.30 12.02
CA ASP A 149 4.97 -17.75 12.57
C ASP A 149 5.12 -16.27 12.22
N LYS A 150 4.94 -15.43 13.24
CA LYS A 150 5.06 -13.96 13.09
C LYS A 150 6.44 -13.51 12.58
N ARG A 151 7.51 -14.25 12.85
CA ARG A 151 8.88 -13.89 12.41
C ARG A 151 9.02 -14.16 10.92
N SER A 152 8.63 -15.34 10.46
CA SER A 152 8.66 -15.73 9.05
C SER A 152 7.75 -14.83 8.22
N TRP A 153 6.56 -14.49 8.71
CA TRP A 153 5.67 -13.55 8.05
C TRP A 153 6.28 -12.14 7.93
N LYS A 154 6.92 -11.65 8.99
CA LYS A 154 7.61 -10.37 8.96
C LYS A 154 8.77 -10.35 7.97
N ALA A 155 9.51 -11.45 7.84
CA ALA A 155 10.58 -11.60 6.86
C ALA A 155 10.03 -11.55 5.43
N LEU A 156 8.96 -12.30 5.14
CA LEU A 156 8.26 -12.26 3.84
C LEU A 156 7.82 -10.84 3.47
N VAL A 157 7.15 -10.12 4.38
CA VAL A 157 6.73 -8.73 4.14
C VAL A 157 7.93 -7.79 3.98
N GLY A 158 9.07 -8.11 4.58
CA GLY A 158 10.30 -7.34 4.47
C GLY A 158 11.02 -7.51 3.13
N SER A 159 10.93 -8.71 2.52
CA SER A 159 11.60 -9.04 1.26
C SER A 159 10.90 -8.47 0.01
N LEU A 160 9.66 -8.03 0.12
CA LEU A 160 8.99 -7.23 -0.90
C LEU A 160 9.60 -5.83 -0.95
#